data_4cacd0619f9b65c7ab4cdbfccf3383b1
#
_entry.id   4cacd0619f9b65c7ab4cdbfccf3383b1
#
_cell.length_a   1.000
_cell.length_b   1.000
_cell.length_c   1.000
_cell.angle_alpha   90.00
_cell.angle_beta   90.00
_cell.angle_gamma   90.00
#
_symmetry.space_group_name_H-M   'P 1'
#
loop_
_entity.id
_entity.type
_entity.pdbx_description
1 polymer ?
#
loop_
_entity_poly.entity_id
_entity_poly.type
_entity_poly.pdbx_seq_one_letter_code
_entity_poly.pdbx_strand_id
1 'polypeptide(L)'
;MGDIFDLLIGEISATHEFAKPYIKLLEELALKMEIIYLEGNHDFNLARFFQRVKIFSLQEQPLKLNLHTSKGKNTDFKNSFITLAHGDIFLSPPLQFALKSLRNHYLLVFLNFLNQISFNSISNKILKNQNKKNLFYKIENFKNLAKERYKKYGNLGFWVCEGHYHQNLILDEKDVKYFNLASFAYERSFFVVECYQEIKFQEQKLRGQNV
;
A
#
# COMPACT_ATOMS: atom_id res chain seq x y z
N MET A 1 -3.16 0.64 0.88
CA MET A 1 -1.73 0.50 1.19
C MET A 1 -0.93 0.20 -0.08
N GLY A 2 -0.98 1.12 -1.05
CA GLY A 2 -0.35 1.00 -2.36
C GLY A 2 -0.98 -0.05 -3.28
N ASP A 3 -0.70 0.08 -4.57
CA ASP A 3 -1.20 -0.83 -5.62
C ASP A 3 -2.74 -1.04 -5.56
N ILE A 4 -3.47 0.05 -5.27
CA ILE A 4 -4.95 0.06 -5.33
C ILE A 4 -5.39 -0.01 -6.79
N PHE A 5 -4.58 0.55 -7.68
CA PHE A 5 -4.77 0.51 -9.13
C PHE A 5 -3.68 -0.36 -9.77
N ASP A 6 -4.06 -1.14 -10.77
CA ASP A 6 -3.10 -1.95 -11.56
C ASP A 6 -2.07 -1.08 -12.30
N LEU A 7 -2.45 0.14 -12.66
CA LEU A 7 -1.56 1.14 -13.20
C LEU A 7 -2.19 2.54 -13.08
N LEU A 8 -1.67 3.38 -12.19
CA LEU A 8 -2.02 4.79 -12.10
C LEU A 8 -0.76 5.62 -11.86
N ILE A 9 -0.32 6.35 -12.88
CA ILE A 9 0.91 7.14 -12.82
C ILE A 9 0.57 8.60 -13.09
N GLY A 10 0.98 9.50 -12.20
CA GLY A 10 0.63 10.91 -12.24
C GLY A 10 0.88 11.59 -13.59
N GLU A 11 1.94 11.26 -14.29
CA GLU A 11 2.31 11.85 -15.57
C GLU A 11 1.77 11.11 -16.80
N ILE A 12 1.31 9.86 -16.65
CA ILE A 12 0.89 9.02 -17.80
C ILE A 12 -0.63 9.14 -17.99
N SER A 13 -1.04 10.07 -18.86
CA SER A 13 -2.45 10.44 -19.05
C SER A 13 -3.38 9.26 -19.41
N ALA A 14 -2.88 8.28 -20.14
CA ALA A 14 -3.65 7.09 -20.52
C ALA A 14 -4.09 6.23 -19.32
N THR A 15 -3.51 6.42 -18.13
CA THR A 15 -3.84 5.68 -16.91
C THR A 15 -4.91 6.38 -16.04
N HIS A 16 -5.31 7.61 -16.39
CA HIS A 16 -6.12 8.43 -15.50
C HIS A 16 -7.61 8.17 -15.61
N GLU A 17 -8.12 7.89 -16.81
CA GLU A 17 -9.57 7.85 -17.07
C GLU A 17 -10.29 6.82 -16.19
N PHE A 18 -9.73 5.63 -16.10
CA PHE A 18 -10.27 4.56 -15.25
C PHE A 18 -10.28 4.94 -13.76
N ALA A 19 -9.29 5.69 -13.30
CA ALA A 19 -9.13 6.04 -11.89
C ALA A 19 -10.05 7.18 -11.42
N LYS A 20 -10.53 8.05 -12.32
CA LYS A 20 -11.32 9.25 -11.98
C LYS A 20 -12.49 9.00 -11.02
N PRO A 21 -13.40 8.03 -11.24
CA PRO A 21 -14.52 7.81 -10.33
C PRO A 21 -14.09 7.38 -8.94
N TYR A 22 -13.00 6.61 -8.84
CA TYR A 22 -12.45 6.15 -7.55
C TYR A 22 -11.73 7.28 -6.81
N ILE A 23 -11.00 8.13 -7.53
CA ILE A 23 -10.37 9.35 -6.97
C ILE A 23 -11.46 10.25 -6.38
N LYS A 24 -12.53 10.50 -7.14
CA LYS A 24 -13.66 11.29 -6.67
C LYS A 24 -14.30 10.69 -5.42
N LEU A 25 -14.52 9.38 -5.39
CA LEU A 25 -15.07 8.69 -4.22
C LEU A 25 -14.17 8.84 -2.99
N LEU A 26 -12.85 8.70 -3.15
CA LEU A 26 -11.91 8.87 -2.05
C LEU A 26 -11.91 10.31 -1.52
N GLU A 27 -11.99 11.32 -2.39
CA GLU A 27 -12.11 12.74 -2.00
C GLU A 27 -13.43 13.04 -1.26
N GLU A 28 -14.53 12.42 -1.67
CA GLU A 28 -15.83 12.54 -0.99
C GLU A 28 -15.81 11.87 0.39
N LEU A 29 -15.19 10.71 0.52
CA LEU A 29 -14.99 10.03 1.81
C LEU A 29 -14.07 10.82 2.73
N ALA A 30 -13.05 11.49 2.17
CA ALA A 30 -12.13 12.32 2.94
C ALA A 30 -12.79 13.57 3.57
N LEU A 31 -14.01 13.91 3.20
CA LEU A 31 -14.83 14.89 3.91
C LEU A 31 -15.35 14.38 5.27
N LYS A 32 -15.42 13.07 5.46
CA LYS A 32 -16.02 12.43 6.64
C LYS A 32 -14.99 11.75 7.55
N MET A 33 -13.84 11.38 6.99
CA MET A 33 -12.78 10.67 7.72
C MET A 33 -11.41 11.02 7.15
N GLU A 34 -10.37 10.85 7.95
CA GLU A 34 -9.01 10.95 7.45
C GLU A 34 -8.67 9.74 6.58
N ILE A 35 -8.22 9.99 5.35
CA ILE A 35 -7.77 8.95 4.42
C ILE A 35 -6.27 9.15 4.18
N ILE A 36 -5.52 8.08 4.44
CA ILE A 36 -4.09 7.99 4.19
C ILE A 36 -3.86 6.99 3.05
N TYR A 37 -3.20 7.43 2.00
CA TYR A 37 -2.85 6.62 0.86
C TYR A 37 -1.33 6.48 0.79
N LEU A 38 -0.82 5.27 0.88
CA LEU A 38 0.59 4.97 0.64
C LEU A 38 0.75 4.58 -0.83
N GLU A 39 1.62 5.27 -1.56
CA GLU A 39 1.93 4.90 -2.95
C GLU A 39 2.62 3.54 -3.02
N GLY A 40 2.32 2.78 -4.08
CA GLY A 40 2.97 1.51 -4.41
C GLY A 40 3.82 1.59 -5.67
N ASN A 41 4.20 0.44 -6.20
CA ASN A 41 4.98 0.38 -7.43
C ASN A 41 4.12 0.40 -8.71
N HIS A 42 2.81 0.25 -8.60
CA HIS A 42 1.84 0.35 -9.68
C HIS A 42 1.09 1.69 -9.70
N ASP A 43 1.02 2.37 -8.58
CA ASP A 43 0.31 3.63 -8.41
C ASP A 43 1.19 4.65 -7.66
N PHE A 44 1.70 5.63 -8.39
CA PHE A 44 2.64 6.61 -7.83
C PHE A 44 2.57 7.99 -8.51
N ASN A 45 3.20 8.99 -7.89
CA ASN A 45 3.11 10.41 -8.24
C ASN A 45 1.65 10.90 -8.20
N LEU A 46 0.89 10.49 -7.19
CA LEU A 46 -0.55 10.66 -7.12
C LEU A 46 -1.00 11.97 -6.46
N ALA A 47 -0.12 12.68 -5.77
CA ALA A 47 -0.46 13.89 -5.00
C ALA A 47 -1.26 14.92 -5.82
N ARG A 48 -1.02 14.99 -7.14
CA ARG A 48 -1.71 15.90 -8.05
C ARG A 48 -3.21 15.62 -8.23
N PHE A 49 -3.68 14.43 -7.87
CA PHE A 49 -5.09 14.02 -8.02
C PHE A 49 -5.92 14.28 -6.77
N PHE A 50 -5.28 14.51 -5.64
CA PHE A 50 -5.93 14.56 -4.35
C PHE A 50 -5.72 15.91 -3.66
N GLN A 51 -6.75 16.40 -3.00
CA GLN A 51 -6.73 17.62 -2.21
C GLN A 51 -6.88 17.34 -0.71
N ARG A 52 -7.64 16.31 -0.35
CA ARG A 52 -8.00 15.95 1.02
C ARG A 52 -7.37 14.64 1.47
N VAL A 53 -7.21 13.70 0.55
CA VAL A 53 -6.53 12.43 0.83
C VAL A 53 -5.03 12.70 1.04
N LYS A 54 -4.48 12.24 2.15
CA LYS A 54 -3.06 12.38 2.46
C LYS A 54 -2.27 11.31 1.71
N ILE A 55 -1.49 11.73 0.74
CA ILE A 55 -0.65 10.84 -0.08
C ILE A 55 0.75 10.77 0.52
N PHE A 56 1.26 9.57 0.69
CA PHE A 56 2.63 9.31 1.11
C PHE A 56 3.38 8.56 0.01
N SER A 57 4.34 9.23 -0.59
CA SER A 57 5.22 8.66 -1.61
C SER A 57 6.12 7.57 -1.03
N LEU A 58 6.79 6.81 -1.89
CA LEU A 58 7.78 5.81 -1.46
C LEU A 58 8.87 6.40 -0.54
N GLN A 59 9.23 7.66 -0.74
CA GLN A 59 10.30 8.31 0.02
C GLN A 59 9.84 8.72 1.43
N GLU A 60 8.54 8.88 1.62
CA GLU A 60 7.92 9.22 2.91
C GLU A 60 7.52 7.97 3.70
N GLN A 61 7.72 6.79 3.14
CA GLN A 61 7.50 5.51 3.81
C GLN A 61 8.79 5.04 4.49
N PRO A 62 8.70 4.36 5.62
CA PRO A 62 7.47 3.92 6.30
C PRO A 62 6.79 5.04 7.10
N LEU A 63 5.45 5.03 7.14
CA LEU A 63 4.66 5.94 7.96
C LEU A 63 4.44 5.33 9.35
N LYS A 64 4.68 6.11 10.41
CA LYS A 64 4.39 5.73 11.79
C LYS A 64 3.13 6.43 12.27
N LEU A 65 2.15 5.65 12.73
CA LEU A 65 0.91 6.15 13.33
C LEU A 65 0.87 5.79 14.80
N ASN A 66 0.65 6.78 15.65
CA ASN A 66 0.44 6.55 17.07
C ASN A 66 -0.97 5.99 17.31
N LEU A 67 -1.05 4.91 18.06
CA LEU A 67 -2.29 4.29 18.47
C LEU A 67 -2.62 4.74 19.90
N HIS A 68 -3.76 5.41 20.06
CA HIS A 68 -4.22 5.89 21.36
C HIS A 68 -5.46 5.13 21.78
N THR A 69 -5.45 4.57 23.00
CA THR A 69 -6.65 3.98 23.59
C THR A 69 -7.43 5.05 24.37
N SER A 70 -8.75 5.09 24.16
CA SER A 70 -9.61 6.14 24.73
C SER A 70 -9.94 5.93 26.21
N LYS A 71 -9.74 4.75 26.80
CA LYS A 71 -10.14 4.42 28.18
C LYS A 71 -9.16 3.55 28.99
N GLY A 72 -7.95 3.34 28.56
CA GLY A 72 -6.98 2.52 29.30
C GLY A 72 -6.40 3.26 30.50
N LYS A 73 -6.70 2.80 31.74
CA LYS A 73 -5.97 3.20 32.96
C LYS A 73 -4.55 2.61 33.01
N ASN A 74 -4.21 1.69 32.13
CA ASN A 74 -2.90 1.05 32.09
C ASN A 74 -1.92 1.92 31.31
N THR A 75 -0.92 2.38 32.01
CA THR A 75 0.18 3.22 31.53
C THR A 75 1.07 2.57 30.48
N ASP A 76 0.94 1.27 30.26
CA ASP A 76 1.78 0.49 29.35
C ASP A 76 1.51 0.74 27.85
N PHE A 77 0.34 1.33 27.50
CA PHE A 77 -0.01 1.68 26.12
C PHE A 77 0.34 3.12 25.74
N LYS A 78 1.06 3.84 26.59
CA LYS A 78 1.33 5.28 26.39
C LYS A 78 2.11 5.61 25.11
N ASN A 79 2.73 4.60 24.43
CA ASN A 79 3.56 4.79 23.24
C ASN A 79 3.40 3.65 22.22
N SER A 80 2.21 3.12 22.05
CA SER A 80 1.98 2.13 20.98
C SER A 80 1.87 2.82 19.62
N PHE A 81 2.61 2.34 18.64
CA PHE A 81 2.49 2.80 17.27
C PHE A 81 2.44 1.63 16.30
N ILE A 82 1.88 1.88 15.12
CA ILE A 82 1.94 0.99 13.98
C ILE A 82 2.74 1.63 12.86
N THR A 83 3.61 0.87 12.27
CA THR A 83 4.38 1.27 11.10
C THR A 83 3.70 0.72 9.85
N LEU A 84 3.38 1.58 8.91
CA LEU A 84 2.71 1.26 7.65
C LEU A 84 3.68 1.48 6.50
N ALA A 85 3.78 0.51 5.59
CA ALA A 85 4.51 0.66 4.35
C ALA A 85 3.85 -0.15 3.24
N HIS A 86 4.03 0.28 1.98
CA HIS A 86 3.61 -0.57 0.87
C HIS A 86 4.36 -1.90 0.89
N GLY A 87 5.67 -1.88 1.09
CA GLY A 87 6.51 -3.08 1.20
C GLY A 87 7.62 -3.17 0.14
N ASP A 88 7.72 -2.23 -0.77
CA ASP A 88 8.76 -2.15 -1.80
C ASP A 88 9.98 -1.28 -1.40
N ILE A 89 10.08 -0.88 -0.14
CA ILE A 89 11.15 0.02 0.35
C ILE A 89 12.47 -0.68 0.68
N PHE A 90 12.48 -2.00 0.89
CA PHE A 90 13.69 -2.77 1.21
C PHE A 90 14.06 -3.77 0.11
N LEU A 91 13.97 -3.32 -1.13
CA LEU A 91 14.40 -4.11 -2.30
C LEU A 91 15.93 -4.09 -2.46
N SER A 92 16.45 -4.91 -3.38
CA SER A 92 17.88 -4.86 -3.72
C SER A 92 18.25 -3.47 -4.27
N PRO A 93 19.48 -2.96 -3.99
CA PRO A 93 19.85 -1.60 -4.38
C PRO A 93 19.65 -1.28 -5.87
N PRO A 94 19.96 -2.18 -6.85
CA PRO A 94 19.71 -1.90 -8.25
C PRO A 94 18.22 -1.74 -8.58
N LEU A 95 17.36 -2.60 -8.01
CA LEU A 95 15.92 -2.53 -8.22
C LEU A 95 15.31 -1.29 -7.57
N GLN A 96 15.76 -0.95 -6.36
CA GLN A 96 15.33 0.25 -5.66
C GLN A 96 15.73 1.51 -6.45
N PHE A 97 16.94 1.55 -7.00
CA PHE A 97 17.39 2.64 -7.87
C PHE A 97 16.51 2.75 -9.13
N ALA A 98 16.24 1.63 -9.81
CA ALA A 98 15.39 1.60 -10.99
C ALA A 98 13.97 2.11 -10.70
N LEU A 99 13.33 1.63 -9.63
CA LEU A 99 11.99 2.07 -9.22
C LEU A 99 11.97 3.57 -8.84
N LYS A 100 13.00 4.05 -8.16
CA LYS A 100 13.14 5.47 -7.85
C LYS A 100 13.32 6.32 -9.11
N SER A 101 14.11 5.86 -10.06
CA SER A 101 14.32 6.54 -11.34
C SER A 101 13.04 6.62 -12.16
N LEU A 102 12.24 5.53 -12.18
CA LEU A 102 10.93 5.50 -12.86
C LEU A 102 9.90 6.46 -12.24
N ARG A 103 10.12 6.98 -11.02
CA ARG A 103 9.27 8.02 -10.41
C ARG A 103 9.72 9.44 -10.74
N ASN A 104 10.78 9.60 -11.53
CA ASN A 104 11.26 10.91 -11.93
C ASN A 104 10.26 11.60 -12.87
N HIS A 105 9.80 12.79 -12.49
CA HIS A 105 8.81 13.56 -13.23
C HIS A 105 9.20 13.77 -14.71
N TYR A 106 10.41 14.21 -14.97
CA TYR A 106 10.85 14.51 -16.33
C TYR A 106 10.94 13.27 -17.21
N LEU A 107 11.43 12.17 -16.64
CA LEU A 107 11.44 10.88 -17.33
C LEU A 107 10.01 10.43 -17.66
N LEU A 108 9.09 10.54 -16.74
CA LEU A 108 7.69 10.13 -16.95
C LEU A 108 6.98 11.01 -17.96
N VAL A 109 7.22 12.32 -17.98
CA VAL A 109 6.70 13.23 -19.01
C VAL A 109 7.19 12.81 -20.38
N PHE A 110 8.48 12.51 -20.51
CA PHE A 110 9.06 11.99 -21.77
C PHE A 110 8.44 10.64 -22.16
N LEU A 111 8.29 9.71 -21.23
CA LEU A 111 7.65 8.42 -21.48
C LEU A 111 6.16 8.58 -21.86
N ASN A 112 5.45 9.53 -21.27
CA ASN A 112 4.08 9.85 -21.65
C ASN A 112 4.00 10.38 -23.10
N PHE A 113 4.93 11.23 -23.50
CA PHE A 113 5.02 11.71 -24.87
C PHE A 113 5.23 10.55 -25.86
N LEU A 114 6.17 9.63 -25.58
CA LEU A 114 6.38 8.43 -26.40
C LEU A 114 5.14 7.52 -26.41
N ASN A 115 4.47 7.38 -25.29
CA ASN A 115 3.23 6.60 -25.18
C ASN A 115 2.11 7.20 -26.04
N GLN A 116 1.96 8.52 -26.05
CA GLN A 116 0.99 9.21 -26.90
C GLN A 116 1.28 9.05 -28.40
N ILE A 117 2.53 9.21 -28.82
CA ILE A 117 2.95 8.97 -30.22
C ILE A 117 2.65 7.53 -30.65
N SER A 118 2.80 6.56 -29.74
CA SER A 118 2.48 5.16 -30.00
C SER A 118 0.99 4.81 -29.81
N PHE A 119 0.10 5.80 -29.80
CA PHE A 119 -1.34 5.61 -29.57
C PHE A 119 -1.65 4.83 -28.28
N ASN A 120 -0.92 5.12 -27.21
CA ASN A 120 -1.01 4.49 -25.90
C ASN A 120 -0.71 2.96 -25.91
N SER A 121 -0.04 2.46 -26.92
CA SER A 121 0.27 1.03 -27.07
C SER A 121 1.15 0.52 -25.92
N ILE A 122 2.03 1.37 -25.39
CA ILE A 122 2.95 1.01 -24.29
C ILE A 122 2.15 0.79 -23.01
N SER A 123 1.33 1.75 -22.59
CA SER A 123 0.50 1.63 -21.37
C SER A 123 -0.52 0.52 -21.49
N ASN A 124 -1.17 0.37 -22.65
CA ASN A 124 -2.12 -0.71 -22.91
C ASN A 124 -1.46 -2.10 -22.81
N LYS A 125 -0.23 -2.26 -23.32
CA LYS A 125 0.53 -3.51 -23.18
C LYS A 125 0.87 -3.80 -21.71
N ILE A 126 1.25 -2.78 -20.93
CA ILE A 126 1.53 -2.94 -19.51
C ILE A 126 0.26 -3.37 -18.77
N LEU A 127 -0.87 -2.68 -18.95
CA LEU A 127 -2.16 -3.03 -18.35
C LEU A 127 -2.60 -4.46 -18.71
N LYS A 128 -2.50 -4.83 -20.00
CA LYS A 128 -2.82 -6.19 -20.43
C LYS A 128 -1.95 -7.26 -19.77
N ASN A 129 -0.68 -6.95 -19.50
CA ASN A 129 0.21 -7.87 -18.79
C ASN A 129 -0.11 -7.92 -17.28
N GLN A 130 -0.48 -6.79 -16.66
CA GLN A 130 -0.89 -6.77 -15.26
C GLN A 130 -2.15 -7.62 -15.02
N ASN A 131 -3.17 -7.50 -15.88
CA ASN A 131 -4.41 -8.28 -15.81
C ASN A 131 -4.20 -9.80 -15.92
N LYS A 132 -3.03 -10.23 -16.40
CA LYS A 132 -2.67 -11.66 -16.49
C LYS A 132 -1.91 -12.18 -15.26
N LYS A 133 -1.49 -11.29 -14.37
CA LYS A 133 -0.72 -11.70 -13.20
C LYS A 133 -1.60 -12.51 -12.25
N ASN A 134 -1.07 -13.63 -11.78
CA ASN A 134 -1.67 -14.36 -10.69
C ASN A 134 -1.41 -13.59 -9.39
N LEU A 135 -2.45 -12.96 -8.86
CA LEU A 135 -2.38 -12.25 -7.57
C LEU A 135 -2.45 -13.19 -6.36
N PHE A 136 -2.78 -14.45 -6.61
CA PHE A 136 -2.81 -15.50 -5.61
C PHE A 136 -1.59 -16.40 -5.74
N TYR A 137 -0.46 -15.91 -5.29
CA TYR A 137 0.76 -16.71 -5.19
C TYR A 137 1.20 -16.80 -3.72
N LYS A 138 1.81 -17.91 -3.35
CA LYS A 138 2.38 -18.10 -2.02
C LYS A 138 3.90 -18.16 -2.13
N ILE A 139 4.56 -17.40 -1.29
CA ILE A 139 6.02 -17.41 -1.17
C ILE A 139 6.40 -18.48 -0.15
N GLU A 140 7.22 -19.45 -0.57
CA GLU A 140 7.76 -20.43 0.35
C GLU A 140 8.53 -19.75 1.49
N ASN A 141 8.31 -20.24 2.71
CA ASN A 141 8.98 -19.73 3.91
C ASN A 141 8.78 -18.22 4.13
N PHE A 142 7.67 -17.63 3.65
CA PHE A 142 7.40 -16.20 3.83
C PHE A 142 7.49 -15.74 5.29
N LYS A 143 7.21 -16.61 6.24
CA LYS A 143 7.38 -16.33 7.69
C LYS A 143 8.80 -15.87 8.04
N ASN A 144 9.82 -16.51 7.45
CA ASN A 144 11.20 -16.13 7.68
C ASN A 144 11.52 -14.77 7.03
N LEU A 145 11.08 -14.56 5.79
CA LEU A 145 11.19 -13.28 5.12
C LEU A 145 10.51 -12.16 5.92
N ALA A 146 9.31 -12.40 6.44
CA ALA A 146 8.58 -11.45 7.27
C ALA A 146 9.36 -11.05 8.53
N LYS A 147 10.01 -12.00 9.21
CA LYS A 147 10.87 -11.73 10.36
C LYS A 147 12.11 -10.90 10.00
N GLU A 148 12.72 -11.17 8.86
CA GLU A 148 13.85 -10.38 8.36
C GLU A 148 13.42 -8.95 8.01
N ARG A 149 12.27 -8.80 7.36
CA ARG A 149 11.70 -7.50 7.03
C ARG A 149 11.37 -6.71 8.29
N TYR A 150 10.70 -7.34 9.25
CA TYR A 150 10.38 -6.71 10.53
C TYR A 150 11.62 -6.12 11.22
N LYS A 151 12.75 -6.85 11.22
CA LYS A 151 14.02 -6.36 11.79
C LYS A 151 14.53 -5.10 11.08
N LYS A 152 14.35 -5.00 9.75
CA LYS A 152 14.76 -3.81 8.98
C LYS A 152 14.01 -2.54 9.37
N TYR A 153 12.80 -2.66 9.88
CA TYR A 153 12.05 -1.50 10.41
C TYR A 153 12.56 -1.00 11.77
N GLY A 154 13.38 -1.78 12.48
CA GLY A 154 13.90 -1.42 13.81
C GLY A 154 12.82 -1.25 14.87
N ASN A 155 11.63 -1.80 14.68
CA ASN A 155 10.43 -1.56 15.50
C ASN A 155 10.20 -2.70 16.50
N LEU A 156 11.20 -3.09 17.26
CA LEU A 156 11.07 -4.17 18.24
C LEU A 156 9.88 -3.93 19.18
N GLY A 157 8.94 -4.87 19.17
CA GLY A 157 7.74 -4.84 20.02
C GLY A 157 6.55 -4.03 19.49
N PHE A 158 6.68 -3.34 18.34
CA PHE A 158 5.59 -2.57 17.73
C PHE A 158 5.13 -3.19 16.40
N TRP A 159 3.89 -2.92 16.03
CA TRP A 159 3.31 -3.48 14.83
C TRP A 159 3.89 -2.88 13.54
N VAL A 160 4.15 -3.75 12.57
CA VAL A 160 4.49 -3.40 11.19
C VAL A 160 3.43 -3.99 10.27
N CYS A 161 2.88 -3.19 9.37
CA CYS A 161 1.91 -3.62 8.38
C CYS A 161 2.43 -3.31 6.97
N GLU A 162 2.51 -4.34 6.12
CA GLU A 162 2.91 -4.23 4.72
C GLU A 162 1.87 -4.83 3.76
N GLY A 163 1.78 -4.27 2.56
CA GLY A 163 1.05 -4.84 1.40
C GLY A 163 1.95 -5.72 0.54
N HIS A 164 2.17 -5.32 -0.70
CA HIS A 164 3.09 -5.77 -1.76
C HIS A 164 3.18 -7.29 -2.01
N TYR A 165 3.40 -8.10 -0.97
CA TYR A 165 3.58 -9.56 -1.10
C TYR A 165 2.29 -10.36 -1.11
N HIS A 166 1.16 -9.80 -0.70
CA HIS A 166 -0.17 -10.40 -0.71
C HIS A 166 -0.28 -11.77 0.00
N GLN A 167 0.48 -11.98 1.07
CA GLN A 167 0.56 -13.31 1.71
C GLN A 167 -0.50 -13.57 2.76
N ASN A 168 -1.25 -12.54 3.19
CA ASN A 168 -2.26 -12.63 4.25
C ASN A 168 -1.70 -13.32 5.50
N LEU A 169 -0.61 -12.79 6.03
CA LEU A 169 0.12 -13.36 7.16
C LEU A 169 0.07 -12.42 8.36
N ILE A 170 -0.28 -12.97 9.52
CA ILE A 170 -0.17 -12.29 10.80
C ILE A 170 0.86 -13.04 11.64
N LEU A 171 1.89 -12.34 12.11
CA LEU A 171 2.83 -12.81 13.10
C LEU A 171 2.68 -11.95 14.36
N ASP A 172 2.17 -12.56 15.42
CA ASP A 172 2.10 -11.98 16.76
C ASP A 172 2.93 -12.86 17.72
N GLU A 173 4.23 -12.71 17.64
CA GLU A 173 5.19 -13.39 18.49
C GLU A 173 5.77 -12.37 19.49
N LYS A 174 6.43 -12.84 20.56
CA LYS A 174 6.99 -11.97 21.62
C LYS A 174 7.79 -10.79 21.06
N ASP A 175 8.63 -11.05 20.05
CA ASP A 175 9.57 -10.08 19.49
C ASP A 175 9.23 -9.66 18.05
N VAL A 176 8.15 -10.17 17.47
CA VAL A 176 7.74 -9.89 16.09
C VAL A 176 6.25 -9.66 16.01
N LYS A 177 5.87 -8.44 15.66
CA LYS A 177 4.47 -8.03 15.44
C LYS A 177 4.34 -7.52 14.01
N TYR A 178 3.90 -8.39 13.11
CA TYR A 178 3.94 -8.11 11.68
C TYR A 178 2.69 -8.60 10.97
N PHE A 179 2.15 -7.75 10.09
CA PHE A 179 1.08 -8.09 9.15
C PHE A 179 1.61 -7.99 7.73
N ASN A 180 1.26 -8.96 6.89
CA ASN A 180 1.27 -8.79 5.45
C ASN A 180 -0.16 -8.94 4.93
N LEU A 181 -0.66 -7.87 4.31
CA LEU A 181 -2.04 -7.81 3.84
C LEU A 181 -2.27 -8.76 2.66
N ALA A 182 -3.49 -9.27 2.55
CA ALA A 182 -3.96 -9.98 1.38
C ALA A 182 -4.08 -9.05 0.16
N SER A 183 -4.12 -9.62 -1.04
CA SER A 183 -4.63 -8.92 -2.20
C SER A 183 -6.14 -8.72 -2.04
N PHE A 184 -6.59 -7.48 -1.91
CA PHE A 184 -8.01 -7.17 -1.78
C PHE A 184 -8.82 -7.61 -3.00
N ALA A 185 -8.24 -7.47 -4.19
CA ALA A 185 -8.88 -7.91 -5.44
C ALA A 185 -9.19 -9.41 -5.46
N TYR A 186 -8.41 -10.21 -4.75
CA TYR A 186 -8.56 -11.67 -4.69
C TYR A 186 -9.28 -12.16 -3.44
N GLU A 187 -8.81 -11.78 -2.25
CA GLU A 187 -9.34 -12.31 -0.99
C GLU A 187 -10.48 -11.46 -0.42
N ARG A 188 -10.67 -10.24 -0.91
CA ARG A 188 -11.67 -9.26 -0.45
C ARG A 188 -11.64 -9.05 1.06
N SER A 189 -10.44 -9.13 1.64
CA SER A 189 -10.22 -8.93 3.08
C SER A 189 -9.53 -7.60 3.36
N PHE A 190 -9.82 -7.04 4.52
CA PHE A 190 -9.21 -5.85 5.07
C PHE A 190 -9.13 -5.96 6.60
N PHE A 191 -8.29 -5.15 7.21
CA PHE A 191 -8.15 -5.14 8.65
C PHE A 191 -8.82 -3.90 9.26
N VAL A 192 -9.54 -4.12 10.34
CA VAL A 192 -10.02 -3.08 11.25
C VAL A 192 -9.15 -3.10 12.49
N VAL A 193 -8.64 -1.93 12.88
CA VAL A 193 -7.87 -1.76 14.11
C VAL A 193 -8.72 -0.95 15.08
N GLU A 194 -9.16 -1.60 16.15
CA GLU A 194 -9.93 -0.97 17.20
C GLU A 194 -9.02 -0.56 18.37
N CYS A 195 -9.10 0.69 18.80
CA CYS A 195 -8.26 1.27 19.84
C CYS A 195 -9.14 1.81 20.99
N TYR A 196 -9.96 0.97 21.61
CA TYR A 196 -10.86 1.42 22.69
C TYR A 196 -10.27 1.18 24.09
N GLN A 197 -10.33 -0.04 24.61
CA GLN A 197 -9.71 -0.45 25.87
C GLN A 197 -8.35 -1.09 25.65
N GLU A 198 -8.24 -1.80 24.57
CA GLU A 198 -7.04 -2.48 24.07
C GLU A 198 -6.96 -2.32 22.55
N ILE A 199 -5.81 -2.57 21.97
CA ILE A 199 -5.63 -2.53 20.52
C ILE A 199 -5.94 -3.91 19.97
N LYS A 200 -7.01 -4.01 19.18
CA LYS A 200 -7.46 -5.23 18.52
C LYS A 200 -7.34 -5.11 17.01
N PHE A 201 -6.76 -6.11 16.40
CA PHE A 201 -6.69 -6.26 14.95
C PHE A 201 -7.67 -7.32 14.50
N GLN A 202 -8.62 -6.94 13.65
CA GLN A 202 -9.66 -7.84 13.15
C GLN A 202 -9.61 -7.89 11.63
N GLU A 203 -9.33 -9.07 11.08
CA GLU A 203 -9.53 -9.29 9.65
C GLU A 203 -11.04 -9.37 9.38
N GLN A 204 -11.48 -8.61 8.40
CA GLN A 204 -12.85 -8.66 7.89
C GLN A 204 -12.84 -9.01 6.41
N LYS A 205 -13.84 -9.79 5.99
CA LYS A 205 -14.03 -10.16 4.58
C LYS A 205 -15.35 -9.59 4.08
N LEU A 206 -15.31 -8.96 2.92
CA LEU A 206 -16.55 -8.59 2.24
C LEU A 206 -17.24 -9.89 1.80
N ARG A 207 -18.47 -10.09 2.27
CA ARG A 207 -19.32 -11.18 1.75
C ARG A 207 -19.68 -10.83 0.32
N GLY A 208 -19.02 -11.47 -0.64
CA GLY A 208 -19.34 -11.27 -2.06
C GLY A 208 -20.67 -11.90 -2.38
N GLN A 209 -21.56 -11.18 -3.04
CA GLN A 209 -22.45 -11.82 -3.98
C GLN A 209 -21.57 -12.43 -5.06
N ASN A 210 -21.69 -13.73 -5.28
CA ASN A 210 -21.06 -14.42 -6.41
C ASN A 210 -21.51 -13.71 -7.69
N VAL A 211 -20.57 -13.02 -8.37
CA VAL A 211 -20.76 -12.49 -9.70
C VAL A 211 -20.26 -13.54 -10.68
#